data_1c676ae9e9beedadb1f279f767327d06
#
_entry.id   1c676ae9e9beedadb1f279f767327d06
#
_cell.length_a   1.000
_cell.length_b   1.000
_cell.length_c   1.000
_cell.angle_alpha   90.00
_cell.angle_beta   90.00
_cell.angle_gamma   90.00
#
_symmetry.space_group_name_H-M   'P 1'
#
loop_
_entity.id
_entity.type
_entity.pdbx_description
1 polymer ?
#
loop_
_entity_poly.entity_id
_entity_poly.type
_entity_poly.pdbx_seq_one_letter_code
_entity_poly.pdbx_strand_id
1 'polypeptide(L)'
;MQRLNSSRWRWGLFGLGLLLFGGISSQFRSDAKLPTLAPLPQDPYIQAYFNHSQASVYADPYRRISRYGDDLEQVMIDAIQSAQTSIDIAVQEFTLPHLAAALAQRQAQGVRVRVILENNYSTPMAQRRPNDFSFLDEHDRNKANELYQFVDLNQDGTLSPDEIAQRDALTILDQAQVPRLDDTADGSRGSGLMHHKFMVIDGRQVVVGSANWTMSDIHGDLGVEESRGNANALLVMESPSLAQTFGAEFALMWGDGPGGQPDSQFGLQKPPRPARLASVPGSVVEVQFSPTSPTRPWANSVNGLIAKTLGQATQQVNLALFVFSEQPISNQLWTVSQRGVPIRALIDPGFAYRSYSEGLDMMGLTLPDHRCKLDSNNQPWPTPITSVGVPTLAEGDKLHHKFAVVDNQVVMVGSHNWSHAANTTNDENLLVIRNATVAAHFQREFERLYDDAQLGLTPHLQQTLDRQRTQCGL
;
A
#
# COMPACT_ATOMS: atom_id res chain seq x y z
N MET A 1 57.47 71.08 -35.27
CA MET A 1 58.78 70.56 -35.69
C MET A 1 58.88 69.11 -35.19
N GLN A 2 58.75 68.19 -36.09
CA GLN A 2 59.75 67.12 -36.39
C GLN A 2 60.09 66.21 -35.19
N ARG A 3 60.09 64.97 -35.26
CA ARG A 3 60.03 63.84 -36.24
C ARG A 3 59.88 62.55 -35.44
N LEU A 4 59.06 61.63 -35.82
CA LEU A 4 59.36 60.36 -36.46
C LEU A 4 60.28 59.36 -35.75
N ASN A 5 59.70 58.16 -35.58
CA ASN A 5 60.28 56.77 -35.72
C ASN A 5 60.88 56.13 -34.49
N SER A 6 60.60 54.89 -34.18
CA SER A 6 60.42 53.64 -34.86
C SER A 6 60.15 52.50 -33.91
N SER A 7 59.29 51.64 -34.33
CA SER A 7 59.13 50.23 -34.04
C SER A 7 60.22 49.51 -33.20
N ARG A 8 59.78 48.71 -32.26
CA ARG A 8 60.28 47.29 -32.10
C ARG A 8 59.28 46.47 -31.30
N TRP A 9 58.82 45.42 -31.94
CA TRP A 9 58.07 44.32 -31.43
C TRP A 9 58.84 43.61 -30.31
N ARG A 10 58.20 43.36 -29.18
CA ARG A 10 58.62 42.34 -28.24
C ARG A 10 57.42 41.55 -27.78
N TRP A 11 57.39 40.30 -28.21
CA TRP A 11 56.48 39.26 -27.81
C TRP A 11 56.59 39.01 -26.29
N GLY A 12 55.57 39.31 -25.52
CA GLY A 12 55.40 38.93 -24.13
C GLY A 12 54.48 37.71 -24.08
N LEU A 13 55.03 36.57 -23.73
CA LEU A 13 54.31 35.32 -23.45
C LEU A 13 53.27 35.56 -22.34
N PHE A 14 51.98 35.53 -22.73
CA PHE A 14 50.89 35.33 -21.74
C PHE A 14 50.82 33.83 -21.46
N GLY A 15 51.34 33.46 -20.27
CA GLY A 15 51.12 32.14 -19.70
C GLY A 15 49.63 31.96 -19.37
N LEU A 16 48.93 31.15 -20.18
CA LEU A 16 47.60 30.61 -19.84
C LEU A 16 47.78 29.64 -18.66
N GLY A 17 47.48 30.12 -17.46
CA GLY A 17 47.27 29.26 -16.29
C GLY A 17 45.97 28.47 -16.51
N LEU A 18 46.06 27.26 -17.02
CA LEU A 18 44.98 26.26 -16.98
C LEU A 18 44.79 25.87 -15.50
N LEU A 19 43.82 26.50 -14.84
CA LEU A 19 43.23 25.99 -13.62
C LEU A 19 42.48 24.70 -14.03
N LEU A 20 43.14 23.56 -13.83
CA LEU A 20 42.51 22.26 -13.76
C LEU A 20 41.58 22.27 -12.54
N PHE A 21 40.33 22.64 -12.77
CA PHE A 21 39.25 22.20 -11.91
C PHE A 21 39.17 20.68 -12.07
N GLY A 22 39.88 19.96 -11.24
CA GLY A 22 39.64 18.54 -11.01
C GLY A 22 38.27 18.40 -10.42
N GLY A 23 37.28 18.32 -11.28
CA GLY A 23 35.96 17.81 -10.91
C GLY A 23 36.17 16.36 -10.46
N ILE A 24 36.08 16.12 -9.16
CA ILE A 24 35.81 14.80 -8.63
C ILE A 24 34.39 14.47 -9.11
N SER A 25 34.28 13.99 -10.33
CA SER A 25 33.12 13.19 -10.74
C SER A 25 33.25 11.90 -9.93
N SER A 26 32.62 11.84 -8.77
CA SER A 26 32.27 10.58 -8.15
C SER A 26 31.47 9.82 -9.20
N GLN A 27 32.15 8.93 -9.92
CA GLN A 27 31.48 7.95 -10.78
C GLN A 27 30.66 7.06 -9.84
N PHE A 28 29.40 7.44 -9.65
CA PHE A 28 28.38 6.50 -9.25
C PHE A 28 28.28 5.46 -10.37
N ARG A 29 29.09 4.39 -10.26
CA ARG A 29 28.79 3.13 -10.93
C ARG A 29 27.61 2.52 -10.16
N SER A 30 26.40 3.04 -10.38
CA SER A 30 25.24 2.21 -10.25
C SER A 30 25.28 1.29 -11.47
N ASP A 31 25.54 0.01 -11.28
CA ASP A 31 25.20 -0.97 -12.31
C ASP A 31 23.71 -0.81 -12.55
N ALA A 32 23.36 -0.10 -13.61
CA ALA A 32 21.96 0.18 -13.94
C ALA A 32 21.27 -1.17 -14.16
N LYS A 33 20.41 -1.56 -13.22
CA LYS A 33 19.58 -2.75 -13.39
C LYS A 33 18.74 -2.57 -14.64
N LEU A 34 18.61 -3.61 -15.44
CA LEU A 34 17.73 -3.63 -16.60
C LEU A 34 16.50 -4.50 -16.25
N PRO A 35 15.31 -4.16 -16.76
CA PRO A 35 14.14 -5.02 -16.61
C PRO A 35 14.44 -6.45 -17.08
N THR A 36 14.04 -7.44 -16.30
CA THR A 36 14.24 -8.87 -16.66
C THR A 36 13.07 -9.43 -17.46
N LEU A 37 11.93 -8.74 -17.45
CA LEU A 37 10.73 -9.12 -18.18
C LEU A 37 10.25 -7.96 -19.07
N ALA A 38 9.64 -8.30 -20.19
CA ALA A 38 8.91 -7.31 -20.99
C ALA A 38 7.64 -6.86 -20.24
N PRO A 39 7.27 -5.56 -20.31
CA PRO A 39 6.02 -5.09 -19.74
C PRO A 39 4.81 -5.76 -20.41
N LEU A 40 3.77 -6.03 -19.62
CA LEU A 40 2.46 -6.42 -20.16
C LEU A 40 1.74 -5.18 -20.71
N PRO A 41 0.88 -5.34 -21.73
CA PRO A 41 0.03 -4.27 -22.19
C PRO A 41 -0.94 -3.86 -21.07
N GLN A 42 -1.08 -2.56 -20.82
CA GLN A 42 -2.04 -2.03 -19.88
C GLN A 42 -3.44 -1.93 -20.51
N ASP A 43 -4.47 -2.11 -19.70
CA ASP A 43 -5.83 -1.74 -20.10
C ASP A 43 -5.92 -0.20 -20.19
N PRO A 44 -6.57 0.37 -21.21
CA PRO A 44 -6.61 1.82 -21.40
C PRO A 44 -7.35 2.59 -20.28
N TYR A 45 -8.20 1.93 -19.49
CA TYR A 45 -8.99 2.52 -18.43
C TYR A 45 -8.63 2.02 -17.03
N ILE A 46 -7.88 0.91 -16.92
CA ILE A 46 -7.44 0.32 -15.66
C ILE A 46 -5.96 -0.05 -15.78
N GLN A 47 -5.09 0.77 -15.26
CA GLN A 47 -3.65 0.53 -15.25
C GLN A 47 -3.23 -0.06 -13.90
N ALA A 48 -2.40 -1.10 -13.92
CA ALA A 48 -1.94 -1.80 -12.73
C ALA A 48 -0.42 -1.67 -12.58
N TYR A 49 0.04 -1.32 -11.36
CA TYR A 49 1.43 -1.10 -11.02
C TYR A 49 1.80 -1.86 -9.74
N PHE A 50 3.05 -2.32 -9.66
CA PHE A 50 3.56 -3.12 -8.54
C PHE A 50 4.98 -2.68 -8.17
N ASN A 51 5.21 -2.29 -6.92
CA ASN A 51 6.53 -1.83 -6.48
C ASN A 51 7.61 -2.92 -6.49
N HIS A 52 7.27 -4.18 -6.75
CA HIS A 52 8.20 -5.29 -6.93
C HIS A 52 8.23 -5.83 -8.37
N SER A 53 7.60 -5.15 -9.34
CA SER A 53 7.58 -5.55 -10.75
C SER A 53 8.99 -5.81 -11.28
N GLN A 54 9.20 -6.91 -12.02
CA GLN A 54 10.45 -7.17 -12.74
C GLN A 54 10.46 -6.63 -14.18
N ALA A 55 9.34 -6.02 -14.61
CA ALA A 55 9.20 -5.42 -15.93
C ALA A 55 9.60 -3.94 -15.95
N SER A 56 9.98 -3.36 -14.83
CA SER A 56 10.38 -1.97 -14.70
C SER A 56 11.53 -1.81 -13.70
N VAL A 57 12.26 -0.72 -13.86
CA VAL A 57 13.38 -0.33 -12.98
C VAL A 57 13.31 1.18 -12.79
N TYR A 58 13.49 1.65 -11.58
CA TYR A 58 13.59 3.08 -11.28
C TYR A 58 14.71 3.38 -10.28
N ALA A 59 15.07 4.65 -10.17
CA ALA A 59 15.96 5.14 -9.13
C ALA A 59 15.12 5.59 -7.93
N ASP A 60 15.31 4.93 -6.78
CA ASP A 60 14.66 5.31 -5.53
C ASP A 60 15.02 6.78 -5.18
N PRO A 61 14.03 7.67 -5.05
CA PRO A 61 14.29 9.10 -4.91
C PRO A 61 14.96 9.49 -3.58
N TYR A 62 14.88 8.63 -2.57
CA TYR A 62 15.38 8.88 -1.22
C TYR A 62 16.75 8.23 -0.98
N ARG A 63 16.90 6.95 -1.37
CA ARG A 63 18.15 6.19 -1.21
C ARG A 63 19.08 6.30 -2.43
N ARG A 64 18.58 6.78 -3.59
CA ARG A 64 19.32 6.95 -4.85
C ARG A 64 19.94 5.64 -5.37
N ILE A 65 19.29 4.52 -5.09
CA ILE A 65 19.65 3.20 -5.60
C ILE A 65 18.77 2.82 -6.78
N SER A 66 19.33 2.13 -7.78
CA SER A 66 18.56 1.56 -8.88
C SER A 66 17.92 0.25 -8.42
N ARG A 67 16.60 0.08 -8.61
CA ARG A 67 15.85 -1.08 -8.15
C ARG A 67 14.76 -1.53 -9.11
N TYR A 68 14.43 -2.81 -9.06
CA TYR A 68 13.24 -3.31 -9.72
C TYR A 68 11.98 -2.79 -9.04
N GLY A 69 10.95 -2.54 -9.83
CA GLY A 69 9.63 -2.11 -9.40
C GLY A 69 9.08 -1.00 -10.27
N ASP A 70 7.76 -0.83 -10.21
CA ASP A 70 7.12 0.40 -10.66
C ASP A 70 7.30 1.45 -9.56
N ASP A 71 7.63 2.68 -9.92
CA ASP A 71 7.68 3.81 -8.98
C ASP A 71 6.26 4.26 -8.66
N LEU A 72 5.67 3.64 -7.62
CA LEU A 72 4.29 3.94 -7.23
C LEU A 72 4.13 5.40 -6.75
N GLU A 73 5.16 5.98 -6.14
CA GLU A 73 5.13 7.40 -5.75
C GLU A 73 5.05 8.29 -6.98
N GLN A 74 5.87 8.05 -8.01
CA GLN A 74 5.83 8.83 -9.23
C GLN A 74 4.50 8.66 -9.99
N VAL A 75 3.94 7.44 -10.04
CA VAL A 75 2.60 7.20 -10.62
C VAL A 75 1.53 8.04 -9.92
N MET A 76 1.57 8.12 -8.59
CA MET A 76 0.64 8.96 -7.81
C MET A 76 0.91 10.46 -8.04
N ILE A 77 2.17 10.89 -8.13
CA ILE A 77 2.54 12.28 -8.45
C ILE A 77 2.02 12.68 -9.83
N ASP A 78 2.17 11.83 -10.85
CA ASP A 78 1.67 12.09 -12.20
C ASP A 78 0.14 12.24 -12.21
N ALA A 79 -0.57 11.40 -11.47
CA ALA A 79 -2.01 11.51 -11.28
C ALA A 79 -2.40 12.83 -10.57
N ILE A 80 -1.71 13.20 -9.48
CA ILE A 80 -1.90 14.48 -8.76
C ILE A 80 -1.67 15.66 -9.70
N GLN A 81 -0.60 15.63 -10.49
CA GLN A 81 -0.26 16.70 -11.44
C GLN A 81 -1.29 16.84 -12.57
N SER A 82 -2.01 15.78 -12.92
CA SER A 82 -3.07 15.81 -13.92
C SER A 82 -4.36 16.54 -13.46
N ALA A 83 -4.53 16.72 -12.14
CA ALA A 83 -5.73 17.30 -11.55
C ALA A 83 -5.95 18.76 -11.99
N GLN A 84 -7.20 19.13 -12.29
CA GLN A 84 -7.58 20.48 -12.71
C GLN A 84 -8.49 21.19 -11.70
N THR A 85 -9.30 20.44 -10.96
CA THR A 85 -10.34 21.00 -10.09
C THR A 85 -10.31 20.48 -8.67
N SER A 86 -10.07 19.20 -8.45
CA SER A 86 -10.15 18.61 -7.12
C SER A 86 -9.35 17.32 -6.95
N ILE A 87 -8.83 17.11 -5.73
CA ILE A 87 -8.21 15.89 -5.26
C ILE A 87 -8.75 15.57 -3.87
N ASP A 88 -9.43 14.45 -3.73
CA ASP A 88 -9.98 13.95 -2.47
C ASP A 88 -9.25 12.65 -2.07
N ILE A 89 -8.59 12.65 -0.94
CA ILE A 89 -7.69 11.58 -0.49
C ILE A 89 -8.19 10.98 0.83
N ALA A 90 -8.29 9.64 0.89
CA ALA A 90 -8.41 8.90 2.13
C ALA A 90 -7.29 7.86 2.18
N VAL A 91 -6.34 8.03 3.10
CA VAL A 91 -5.21 7.14 3.29
C VAL A 91 -4.90 7.00 4.78
N GLN A 92 -4.63 5.76 5.21
CA GLN A 92 -4.35 5.49 6.62
C GLN A 92 -3.11 6.25 7.09
N GLU A 93 -1.99 6.11 6.39
CA GLU A 93 -0.70 6.68 6.77
C GLU A 93 -0.05 7.40 5.59
N PHE A 94 0.43 8.63 5.82
CA PHE A 94 0.98 9.48 4.79
C PHE A 94 2.27 10.15 5.28
N THR A 95 3.42 9.68 4.81
CA THR A 95 4.74 10.20 5.21
C THR A 95 5.65 10.59 4.04
N LEU A 96 5.22 10.39 2.77
CA LEU A 96 6.04 10.70 1.59
C LEU A 96 6.02 12.20 1.24
N PRO A 97 7.15 12.91 1.38
CA PRO A 97 7.20 14.36 1.20
C PRO A 97 7.01 14.80 -0.25
N HIS A 98 7.41 14.01 -1.26
CA HIS A 98 7.23 14.39 -2.66
C HIS A 98 5.76 14.39 -3.05
N LEU A 99 4.96 13.43 -2.53
CA LEU A 99 3.49 13.46 -2.70
C LEU A 99 2.88 14.69 -2.03
N ALA A 100 3.29 14.99 -0.79
CA ALA A 100 2.82 16.18 -0.07
C ALA A 100 3.16 17.47 -0.81
N ALA A 101 4.38 17.58 -1.36
CA ALA A 101 4.81 18.71 -2.16
C ALA A 101 3.99 18.85 -3.46
N ALA A 102 3.68 17.74 -4.14
CA ALA A 102 2.83 17.77 -5.34
C ALA A 102 1.41 18.25 -5.02
N LEU A 103 0.83 17.80 -3.91
CA LEU A 103 -0.48 18.26 -3.42
C LEU A 103 -0.46 19.76 -3.04
N ALA A 104 0.57 20.20 -2.32
CA ALA A 104 0.78 21.60 -1.95
C ALA A 104 0.87 22.49 -3.19
N GLN A 105 1.59 22.03 -4.23
CA GLN A 105 1.67 22.75 -5.49
C GLN A 105 0.31 22.87 -6.19
N ARG A 106 -0.49 21.78 -6.22
CA ARG A 106 -1.83 21.82 -6.83
C ARG A 106 -2.77 22.73 -6.05
N GLN A 107 -2.73 22.68 -4.70
CA GLN A 107 -3.49 23.59 -3.83
C GLN A 107 -3.14 25.07 -4.13
N ALA A 108 -1.85 25.40 -4.24
CA ALA A 108 -1.40 26.75 -4.58
C ALA A 108 -1.85 27.21 -5.99
N GLN A 109 -2.13 26.28 -6.89
CA GLN A 109 -2.64 26.53 -8.24
C GLN A 109 -4.18 26.57 -8.31
N GLY A 110 -4.87 26.50 -7.16
CA GLY A 110 -6.32 26.61 -7.06
C GLY A 110 -7.09 25.31 -7.21
N VAL A 111 -6.40 24.15 -7.27
CA VAL A 111 -7.05 22.83 -7.18
C VAL A 111 -7.46 22.59 -5.73
N ARG A 112 -8.71 22.21 -5.49
CA ARG A 112 -9.18 21.87 -4.15
C ARG A 112 -8.59 20.53 -3.72
N VAL A 113 -7.76 20.53 -2.68
CA VAL A 113 -7.19 19.32 -2.10
C VAL A 113 -7.79 19.07 -0.71
N ARG A 114 -8.21 17.81 -0.41
CA ARG A 114 -8.74 17.39 0.89
C ARG A 114 -8.15 16.05 1.29
N VAL A 115 -7.77 15.89 2.57
CA VAL A 115 -7.10 14.68 3.05
C VAL A 115 -7.78 14.15 4.31
N ILE A 116 -8.09 12.85 4.32
CA ILE A 116 -8.55 12.09 5.49
C ILE A 116 -7.47 11.08 5.86
N LEU A 117 -7.12 11.04 7.15
CA LEU A 117 -6.09 10.17 7.73
C LEU A 117 -6.67 9.25 8.82
N GLU A 118 -5.92 8.25 9.21
CA GLU A 118 -6.15 7.53 10.47
C GLU A 118 -5.58 8.37 11.64
N ASN A 119 -6.32 8.45 12.75
CA ASN A 119 -5.96 9.33 13.87
C ASN A 119 -4.58 9.02 14.48
N ASN A 120 -4.17 7.75 14.54
CA ASN A 120 -2.86 7.37 15.07
C ASN A 120 -1.68 7.94 14.25
N TYR A 121 -1.92 8.31 12.99
CA TYR A 121 -0.91 8.79 12.04
C TYR A 121 -1.17 10.23 11.57
N SER A 122 -2.10 10.97 12.19
CA SER A 122 -2.52 12.31 11.78
C SER A 122 -1.70 13.46 12.38
N THR A 123 -0.78 13.18 13.32
CA THR A 123 0.00 14.20 14.03
C THR A 123 1.33 14.49 13.32
N PRO A 124 1.58 15.73 12.84
CA PRO A 124 2.86 16.12 12.24
C PRO A 124 4.03 16.04 13.21
N MET A 125 5.24 15.78 12.69
CA MET A 125 6.47 15.78 13.49
C MET A 125 6.71 17.12 14.22
N ALA A 126 6.36 18.23 13.59
CA ALA A 126 6.45 19.56 14.20
C ALA A 126 5.64 19.71 15.51
N GLN A 127 4.61 18.89 15.73
CA GLN A 127 3.77 18.90 16.90
C GLN A 127 4.09 17.80 17.92
N ARG A 128 4.94 16.83 17.55
CA ARG A 128 5.33 15.70 18.43
C ARG A 128 6.38 16.14 19.44
N ARG A 129 6.25 15.66 20.66
CA ARG A 129 7.24 15.88 21.74
C ARG A 129 8.09 14.63 21.93
N PRO A 130 9.35 14.75 22.36
CA PRO A 130 10.22 13.58 22.58
C PRO A 130 9.61 12.49 23.51
N ASN A 131 8.76 12.89 24.44
CA ASN A 131 8.11 11.95 25.36
C ASN A 131 6.89 11.23 24.77
N ASP A 132 6.35 11.69 23.63
CA ASP A 132 5.14 11.11 23.04
C ASP A 132 5.39 9.68 22.54
N PHE A 133 6.64 9.36 22.20
CA PHE A 133 7.05 8.01 21.75
C PHE A 133 7.14 6.97 22.88
N SER A 134 7.27 7.41 24.15
CA SER A 134 7.45 6.51 25.29
C SER A 134 6.18 5.74 25.67
N PHE A 135 5.00 6.23 25.26
CA PHE A 135 3.70 5.63 25.55
C PHE A 135 3.18 4.73 24.43
N LEU A 136 3.87 4.71 23.28
CA LEU A 136 3.50 3.89 22.14
C LEU A 136 3.81 2.41 22.41
N ASP A 137 3.03 1.50 21.86
CA ASP A 137 3.42 0.10 21.80
C ASP A 137 4.69 -0.10 20.94
N GLU A 138 5.24 -1.31 20.92
CA GLU A 138 6.48 -1.59 20.20
C GLU A 138 6.37 -1.34 18.70
N HIS A 139 5.24 -1.68 18.11
CA HIS A 139 5.00 -1.49 16.67
C HIS A 139 4.94 -0.02 16.30
N ASP A 140 4.15 0.77 17.00
CA ASP A 140 3.98 2.19 16.74
C ASP A 140 5.26 2.98 17.06
N ARG A 141 6.02 2.53 18.06
CA ARG A 141 7.33 3.12 18.39
C ARG A 141 8.34 2.88 17.27
N ASN A 142 8.38 1.68 16.68
CA ASN A 142 9.27 1.38 15.57
C ASN A 142 8.94 2.24 14.36
N LYS A 143 7.68 2.36 13.99
CA LYS A 143 7.23 3.27 12.93
C LYS A 143 7.59 4.73 13.19
N ALA A 144 7.40 5.21 14.42
CA ALA A 144 7.75 6.57 14.80
C ALA A 144 9.27 6.81 14.69
N ASN A 145 10.09 5.82 15.06
CA ASN A 145 11.55 5.89 14.91
C ASN A 145 11.99 5.88 13.44
N GLU A 146 11.35 5.06 12.59
CA GLU A 146 11.60 5.05 11.15
C GLU A 146 11.29 6.41 10.52
N LEU A 147 10.15 7.00 10.86
CA LEU A 147 9.78 8.33 10.39
C LEU A 147 10.78 9.39 10.91
N TYR A 148 11.20 9.29 12.16
CA TYR A 148 12.19 10.21 12.73
C TYR A 148 13.52 10.15 11.95
N GLN A 149 14.04 8.94 11.70
CA GLN A 149 15.26 8.73 10.91
C GLN A 149 15.08 9.19 9.45
N PHE A 150 13.90 9.05 8.90
CA PHE A 150 13.60 9.51 7.54
C PHE A 150 13.59 11.04 7.43
N VAL A 151 13.15 11.74 8.47
CA VAL A 151 13.10 13.20 8.51
C VAL A 151 14.45 13.80 8.86
N ASP A 152 15.28 13.12 9.69
CA ASP A 152 16.65 13.52 10.06
C ASP A 152 17.61 13.38 8.86
N LEU A 153 17.72 14.46 8.08
CA LEU A 153 18.49 14.47 6.84
C LEU A 153 20.02 14.42 7.06
N ASN A 154 20.48 15.05 8.13
CA ASN A 154 21.90 15.17 8.46
C ASN A 154 22.39 14.05 9.39
N GLN A 155 21.45 13.22 9.92
CA GLN A 155 21.68 12.08 10.81
C GLN A 155 22.39 12.47 12.11
N ASP A 156 22.11 13.68 12.63
CA ASP A 156 22.70 14.15 13.90
C ASP A 156 21.88 13.74 15.14
N GLY A 157 20.73 13.07 14.92
CA GLY A 157 19.84 12.59 15.97
C GLY A 157 18.92 13.68 16.54
N THR A 158 18.82 14.85 15.86
CA THR A 158 17.90 15.92 16.22
C THR A 158 17.18 16.44 14.97
N LEU A 159 15.90 16.77 15.11
CA LEU A 159 15.14 17.32 13.98
C LEU A 159 15.16 18.85 14.02
N SER A 160 15.79 19.47 13.04
CA SER A 160 15.70 20.91 12.83
C SER A 160 14.37 21.29 12.19
N PRO A 161 13.91 22.55 12.37
CA PRO A 161 12.70 23.03 11.68
C PRO A 161 12.78 22.91 10.14
N ASP A 162 13.97 23.07 9.57
CA ASP A 162 14.20 22.96 8.12
C ASP A 162 14.06 21.52 7.61
N GLU A 163 14.54 20.53 8.36
CA GLU A 163 14.37 19.12 8.04
C GLU A 163 12.90 18.69 8.10
N ILE A 164 12.21 19.09 9.18
CA ILE A 164 10.78 18.86 9.33
C ILE A 164 10.00 19.49 8.16
N ALA A 165 10.29 20.76 7.82
CA ALA A 165 9.63 21.45 6.71
C ALA A 165 9.90 20.81 5.33
N GLN A 166 11.02 20.12 5.16
CA GLN A 166 11.38 19.47 3.90
C GLN A 166 10.92 18.01 3.81
N ARG A 167 10.81 17.31 4.95
CA ARG A 167 10.65 15.85 4.96
C ARG A 167 9.40 15.35 5.67
N ASP A 168 8.79 16.11 6.56
CA ASP A 168 7.53 15.69 7.17
C ASP A 168 6.35 16.06 6.29
N ALA A 169 5.76 15.05 5.67
CA ALA A 169 4.66 15.21 4.73
C ALA A 169 3.47 15.98 5.32
N LEU A 170 3.12 15.74 6.59
CA LEU A 170 1.99 16.41 7.22
C LEU A 170 2.30 17.89 7.51
N THR A 171 3.53 18.21 7.89
CA THR A 171 3.98 19.61 8.04
C THR A 171 3.96 20.34 6.69
N ILE A 172 4.36 19.70 5.59
CA ILE A 172 4.28 20.28 4.24
C ILE A 172 2.82 20.59 3.88
N LEU A 173 1.88 19.67 4.14
CA LEU A 173 0.45 19.88 3.90
C LEU A 173 -0.11 21.04 4.76
N ASP A 174 0.26 21.11 6.05
CA ASP A 174 -0.18 22.15 6.97
C ASP A 174 0.34 23.53 6.53
N GLN A 175 1.61 23.65 6.12
CA GLN A 175 2.19 24.88 5.59
C GLN A 175 1.50 25.35 4.30
N ALA A 176 1.07 24.42 3.46
CA ALA A 176 0.30 24.69 2.26
C ALA A 176 -1.21 24.94 2.53
N GLN A 177 -1.63 24.90 3.79
CA GLN A 177 -3.02 25.05 4.20
C GLN A 177 -3.96 24.04 3.50
N VAL A 178 -3.48 22.81 3.24
CA VAL A 178 -4.31 21.72 2.76
C VAL A 178 -5.22 21.26 3.89
N PRO A 179 -6.56 21.40 3.76
CA PRO A 179 -7.47 20.95 4.81
C PRO A 179 -7.41 19.43 4.97
N ARG A 180 -7.31 19.01 6.23
CA ARG A 180 -7.27 17.59 6.59
C ARG A 180 -8.04 17.34 7.88
N LEU A 181 -8.52 16.11 8.01
CA LEU A 181 -9.14 15.60 9.23
C LEU A 181 -8.74 14.13 9.41
N ASP A 182 -9.03 13.57 10.57
CA ASP A 182 -8.89 12.15 10.85
C ASP A 182 -10.23 11.53 11.29
N ASP A 183 -10.24 10.23 11.52
CA ASP A 183 -11.47 9.49 11.83
C ASP A 183 -12.03 9.75 13.23
N THR A 184 -11.40 10.62 14.02
CA THR A 184 -11.96 11.15 15.27
C THR A 184 -12.67 12.51 15.11
N ALA A 185 -12.72 13.04 13.88
CA ALA A 185 -13.37 14.31 13.60
C ALA A 185 -14.83 14.33 14.09
N ASP A 186 -15.29 15.51 14.46
CA ASP A 186 -16.67 15.80 14.88
C ASP A 186 -17.16 14.98 16.08
N GLY A 187 -16.22 14.51 16.92
CA GLY A 187 -16.53 13.67 18.07
C GLY A 187 -16.82 12.22 17.71
N SER A 188 -16.47 11.79 16.50
CA SER A 188 -16.44 10.38 16.14
C SER A 188 -15.56 9.62 17.13
N ARG A 189 -15.94 8.39 17.43
CA ARG A 189 -15.10 7.46 18.20
C ARG A 189 -14.06 6.76 17.34
N GLY A 190 -13.93 7.19 16.08
CA GLY A 190 -13.15 6.52 15.05
C GLY A 190 -13.88 5.30 14.48
N SER A 191 -13.21 4.65 13.57
CA SER A 191 -13.50 3.27 13.15
C SER A 191 -12.57 2.31 13.90
N GLY A 192 -12.58 1.02 13.56
CA GLY A 192 -11.50 0.13 14.02
C GLY A 192 -10.15 0.61 13.47
N LEU A 193 -10.15 1.00 12.17
CA LEU A 193 -9.10 1.74 11.46
C LEU A 193 -9.74 2.46 10.27
N MET A 194 -9.38 3.71 10.02
CA MET A 194 -9.60 4.34 8.72
C MET A 194 -8.51 3.83 7.75
N HIS A 195 -8.76 2.65 7.18
CA HIS A 195 -7.76 1.86 6.48
C HIS A 195 -7.82 2.01 4.96
N HIS A 196 -8.56 2.97 4.43
CA HIS A 196 -8.56 3.29 3.00
C HIS A 196 -7.19 3.69 2.47
N LYS A 197 -6.98 3.49 1.17
CA LYS A 197 -5.81 3.95 0.41
C LYS A 197 -6.27 4.29 -0.99
N PHE A 198 -6.93 5.47 -1.11
CA PHE A 198 -7.39 5.94 -2.41
C PHE A 198 -7.31 7.47 -2.54
N MET A 199 -7.29 7.95 -3.77
CA MET A 199 -7.61 9.32 -4.12
C MET A 199 -8.57 9.38 -5.31
N VAL A 200 -9.42 10.40 -5.30
CA VAL A 200 -10.34 10.73 -6.39
C VAL A 200 -9.91 12.05 -7.00
N ILE A 201 -9.69 12.06 -8.31
CA ILE A 201 -9.20 13.23 -9.05
C ILE A 201 -10.29 13.70 -10.00
N ASP A 202 -10.67 14.99 -9.89
CA ASP A 202 -11.61 15.69 -10.78
C ASP A 202 -12.96 14.97 -10.97
N GLY A 203 -13.34 14.09 -10.03
CA GLY A 203 -14.55 13.28 -10.16
C GLY A 203 -14.56 12.31 -11.38
N ARG A 204 -13.39 12.02 -11.96
CA ARG A 204 -13.25 11.17 -13.15
C ARG A 204 -12.25 10.01 -13.01
N GLN A 205 -11.19 10.18 -12.22
CA GLN A 205 -10.14 9.19 -12.01
C GLN A 205 -10.10 8.75 -10.56
N VAL A 206 -9.83 7.48 -10.32
CA VAL A 206 -9.58 6.89 -9.01
C VAL A 206 -8.19 6.25 -9.01
N VAL A 207 -7.37 6.60 -8.03
CA VAL A 207 -6.13 5.88 -7.71
C VAL A 207 -6.38 5.13 -6.43
N VAL A 208 -6.21 3.81 -6.43
CA VAL A 208 -6.54 2.94 -5.31
C VAL A 208 -5.58 1.76 -5.23
N GLY A 209 -5.23 1.33 -4.02
CA GLY A 209 -4.29 0.21 -3.86
C GLY A 209 -4.24 -0.36 -2.46
N SER A 210 -3.19 -1.14 -2.21
CA SER A 210 -2.92 -1.74 -0.91
C SER A 210 -1.92 -0.96 -0.08
N ALA A 211 -1.09 -0.10 -0.69
CA ALA A 211 0.00 0.63 -0.05
C ALA A 211 -0.47 1.80 0.81
N ASN A 212 0.05 1.93 2.04
CA ASN A 212 0.14 3.23 2.68
C ASN A 212 1.15 4.11 1.92
N TRP A 213 1.06 5.41 2.10
CA TRP A 213 1.96 6.34 1.40
C TRP A 213 3.18 6.64 2.26
N THR A 214 3.96 5.57 2.52
CA THR A 214 5.14 5.58 3.39
C THR A 214 6.36 5.00 2.69
N MET A 215 7.54 5.28 3.23
CA MET A 215 8.80 4.68 2.74
C MET A 215 8.73 3.16 2.75
N SER A 216 8.40 2.56 3.90
CA SER A 216 8.36 1.11 4.07
C SER A 216 7.32 0.42 3.19
N ASP A 217 6.23 1.09 2.79
CA ASP A 217 5.23 0.48 1.90
C ASP A 217 5.57 0.64 0.40
N ILE A 218 6.34 1.66 0.01
CA ILE A 218 6.55 1.97 -1.41
C ILE A 218 8.00 1.76 -1.84
N HIS A 219 8.96 2.30 -1.08
CA HIS A 219 10.36 2.29 -1.48
C HIS A 219 11.22 1.29 -0.71
N GLY A 220 10.86 0.99 0.53
CA GLY A 220 11.59 0.09 1.43
C GLY A 220 12.29 0.79 2.58
N ASP A 221 12.88 0.01 3.46
CA ASP A 221 13.50 0.48 4.68
C ASP A 221 14.84 1.17 4.41
N LEU A 222 15.08 2.31 5.05
CA LEU A 222 16.28 3.12 4.83
C LEU A 222 17.57 2.37 5.14
N GLY A 223 17.57 1.51 6.16
CA GLY A 223 18.72 0.77 6.64
C GLY A 223 18.99 -0.55 5.91
N VAL A 224 18.13 -0.97 4.96
CA VAL A 224 18.20 -2.27 4.27
C VAL A 224 18.25 -2.04 2.76
N GLU A 225 19.42 -2.23 2.15
CA GLU A 225 19.61 -1.96 0.71
C GLU A 225 18.73 -2.86 -0.18
N GLU A 226 18.53 -4.11 0.23
CA GLU A 226 17.73 -5.11 -0.50
C GLU A 226 16.23 -4.88 -0.37
N SER A 227 15.77 -4.14 0.66
CA SER A 227 14.35 -3.83 0.86
C SER A 227 13.80 -3.03 -0.32
N ARG A 228 12.65 -3.46 -0.82
CA ARG A 228 11.91 -2.82 -1.91
C ARG A 228 10.58 -2.25 -1.43
N GLY A 229 10.39 -2.28 -0.13
CA GLY A 229 9.13 -1.98 0.53
C GLY A 229 8.20 -3.18 0.57
N ASN A 230 7.16 -3.06 1.31
CA ASN A 230 6.12 -4.08 1.37
C ASN A 230 5.57 -4.35 -0.03
N ALA A 231 5.35 -5.62 -0.40
CA ALA A 231 4.80 -5.95 -1.70
C ALA A 231 3.38 -5.40 -1.83
N ASN A 232 3.19 -4.44 -2.73
CA ASN A 232 1.97 -3.66 -2.89
C ASN A 232 1.57 -3.50 -4.36
N ALA A 233 0.27 -3.26 -4.58
CA ALA A 233 -0.31 -2.93 -5.87
C ALA A 233 -1.00 -1.57 -5.83
N LEU A 234 -0.95 -0.86 -6.96
CA LEU A 234 -1.66 0.39 -7.22
C LEU A 234 -2.41 0.27 -8.55
N LEU A 235 -3.65 0.73 -8.56
CA LEU A 235 -4.48 0.86 -9.75
C LEU A 235 -4.75 2.35 -10.03
N VAL A 236 -4.63 2.74 -11.29
CA VAL A 236 -5.12 4.03 -11.81
C VAL A 236 -6.28 3.74 -12.74
N MET A 237 -7.46 4.26 -12.40
CA MET A 237 -8.72 3.89 -13.07
C MET A 237 -9.44 5.13 -13.57
N GLU A 238 -9.64 5.22 -14.89
CA GLU A 238 -10.40 6.29 -15.54
C GLU A 238 -11.87 5.89 -15.64
N SER A 239 -12.69 6.38 -14.72
CA SER A 239 -14.13 6.12 -14.70
C SER A 239 -14.87 7.15 -13.83
N PRO A 240 -15.68 8.04 -14.41
CA PRO A 240 -16.55 8.93 -13.65
C PRO A 240 -17.53 8.20 -12.71
N SER A 241 -18.03 7.03 -13.11
CA SER A 241 -18.93 6.22 -12.29
C SER A 241 -18.21 5.66 -11.04
N LEU A 242 -16.97 5.20 -11.20
CA LEU A 242 -16.15 4.75 -10.09
C LEU A 242 -15.77 5.93 -9.18
N ALA A 243 -15.33 7.04 -9.77
CA ALA A 243 -14.99 8.25 -9.05
C ALA A 243 -16.17 8.79 -8.23
N GLN A 244 -17.39 8.74 -8.78
CA GLN A 244 -18.60 9.09 -8.02
C GLN A 244 -18.82 8.14 -6.82
N THR A 245 -18.55 6.85 -6.99
CA THR A 245 -18.74 5.85 -5.92
C THR A 245 -17.73 6.07 -4.77
N PHE A 246 -16.45 6.28 -5.08
CA PHE A 246 -15.41 6.60 -4.10
C PHE A 246 -15.59 7.99 -3.51
N GLY A 247 -16.00 8.98 -4.31
CA GLY A 247 -16.30 10.33 -3.85
C GLY A 247 -17.48 10.37 -2.87
N ALA A 248 -18.49 9.52 -3.05
CA ALA A 248 -19.59 9.38 -2.09
C ALA A 248 -19.11 8.79 -0.74
N GLU A 249 -18.21 7.80 -0.75
CA GLU A 249 -17.60 7.27 0.48
C GLU A 249 -16.75 8.34 1.18
N PHE A 250 -15.93 9.07 0.41
CA PHE A 250 -15.15 10.20 0.93
C PHE A 250 -16.05 11.27 1.55
N ALA A 251 -17.12 11.66 0.88
CA ALA A 251 -18.04 12.70 1.35
C ALA A 251 -18.73 12.33 2.67
N LEU A 252 -19.07 11.08 2.92
CA LEU A 252 -19.60 10.62 4.21
C LEU A 252 -18.58 10.82 5.35
N MET A 253 -17.31 10.53 5.10
CA MET A 253 -16.25 10.69 6.08
C MET A 253 -15.87 12.17 6.29
N TRP A 254 -15.89 12.95 5.21
CA TRP A 254 -15.50 14.36 5.24
C TRP A 254 -16.55 15.26 5.90
N GLY A 255 -17.85 15.00 5.71
CA GLY A 255 -18.93 15.89 6.10
C GLY A 255 -18.75 17.29 5.49
N ASP A 256 -18.97 18.34 6.29
CA ASP A 256 -18.67 19.73 5.96
C ASP A 256 -17.17 20.08 6.12
N GLY A 257 -16.37 19.16 6.67
CA GLY A 257 -14.93 19.30 6.87
C GLY A 257 -14.53 20.19 8.06
N PRO A 258 -13.22 20.47 8.20
CA PRO A 258 -12.70 21.22 9.34
C PRO A 258 -13.35 22.57 9.53
N GLY A 259 -13.97 22.81 10.71
CA GLY A 259 -14.67 24.06 11.05
C GLY A 259 -16.11 24.17 10.51
N GLY A 260 -16.62 23.11 9.85
CA GLY A 260 -18.01 23.00 9.39
C GLY A 260 -18.96 22.49 10.48
N GLN A 261 -20.10 21.93 10.07
CA GLN A 261 -21.01 21.22 10.97
C GLN A 261 -20.39 19.89 11.39
N PRO A 262 -20.66 19.39 12.61
CA PRO A 262 -20.14 18.11 13.07
C PRO A 262 -20.93 16.94 12.47
N ASP A 263 -20.68 16.61 11.20
CA ASP A 263 -21.43 15.62 10.43
C ASP A 263 -20.57 14.55 9.76
N SER A 264 -19.25 14.53 10.03
CA SER A 264 -18.35 13.46 9.60
C SER A 264 -18.78 12.08 10.15
N GLN A 265 -18.80 11.06 9.30
CA GLN A 265 -19.23 9.70 9.66
C GLN A 265 -18.14 8.69 9.36
N PHE A 266 -17.74 7.93 10.38
CA PHE A 266 -16.76 6.85 10.26
C PHE A 266 -17.33 5.52 10.76
N GLY A 267 -16.73 4.44 10.29
CA GLY A 267 -17.08 3.10 10.75
C GLY A 267 -18.58 2.78 10.58
N LEU A 268 -19.19 2.23 11.62
CA LEU A 268 -20.61 1.85 11.63
C LEU A 268 -21.60 3.03 11.72
N GLN A 269 -21.12 4.26 11.87
CA GLN A 269 -21.98 5.45 11.79
C GLN A 269 -22.44 5.70 10.35
N LYS A 270 -21.68 5.23 9.37
CA LYS A 270 -22.04 5.34 7.95
C LYS A 270 -23.26 4.47 7.61
N PRO A 271 -24.11 4.91 6.68
CA PRO A 271 -25.25 4.11 6.22
C PRO A 271 -24.74 2.82 5.54
N PRO A 272 -25.61 1.79 5.39
CA PRO A 272 -25.26 0.57 4.69
C PRO A 272 -24.81 0.84 3.25
N ARG A 273 -23.70 0.26 2.85
CA ARG A 273 -23.10 0.38 1.51
C ARG A 273 -23.06 -0.98 0.83
N PRO A 274 -24.16 -1.37 0.15
CA PRO A 274 -24.14 -2.61 -0.64
C PRO A 274 -23.18 -2.48 -1.81
N ALA A 275 -22.69 -3.61 -2.31
CA ALA A 275 -21.86 -3.66 -3.50
C ALA A 275 -22.53 -2.93 -4.68
N ARG A 276 -21.74 -2.15 -5.42
CA ARG A 276 -22.20 -1.35 -6.55
C ARG A 276 -21.37 -1.66 -7.79
N LEU A 277 -22.07 -1.77 -8.92
CA LEU A 277 -21.41 -1.84 -10.22
C LEU A 277 -21.02 -0.44 -10.68
N ALA A 278 -19.76 -0.27 -11.06
CA ALA A 278 -19.24 0.91 -11.71
C ALA A 278 -19.02 0.64 -13.20
N SER A 279 -19.38 1.62 -14.04
CA SER A 279 -19.17 1.53 -15.48
C SER A 279 -17.72 1.88 -15.82
N VAL A 280 -16.98 0.91 -16.33
CA VAL A 280 -15.64 1.08 -16.89
C VAL A 280 -15.64 0.43 -18.28
N PRO A 281 -15.26 1.13 -19.36
CA PRO A 281 -15.31 0.54 -20.69
C PRO A 281 -14.50 -0.76 -20.78
N GLY A 282 -15.07 -1.79 -21.38
CA GLY A 282 -14.41 -3.09 -21.54
C GLY A 282 -14.29 -3.94 -20.26
N SER A 283 -14.77 -3.45 -19.10
CA SER A 283 -14.64 -4.11 -17.82
C SER A 283 -15.95 -4.11 -17.03
N VAL A 284 -16.12 -5.09 -16.15
CA VAL A 284 -17.15 -5.07 -15.10
C VAL A 284 -16.44 -4.89 -13.76
N VAL A 285 -16.72 -3.77 -13.10
CA VAL A 285 -16.13 -3.45 -11.80
C VAL A 285 -17.23 -3.38 -10.75
N GLU A 286 -17.13 -4.21 -9.71
CA GLU A 286 -18.00 -4.18 -8.54
C GLU A 286 -17.21 -3.64 -7.35
N VAL A 287 -17.75 -2.67 -6.62
CA VAL A 287 -17.11 -2.01 -5.48
C VAL A 287 -17.96 -2.16 -4.25
N GLN A 288 -17.33 -2.47 -3.12
CA GLN A 288 -17.99 -2.46 -1.81
C GLN A 288 -17.04 -1.87 -0.75
N PHE A 289 -17.65 -1.15 0.20
CA PHE A 289 -16.96 -0.58 1.35
C PHE A 289 -17.39 -1.27 2.65
N SER A 290 -16.48 -1.43 3.59
CA SER A 290 -16.74 -1.81 4.98
C SER A 290 -16.71 -0.58 5.90
N PRO A 291 -17.10 -0.72 7.18
CA PRO A 291 -17.60 -1.92 7.80
C PRO A 291 -19.07 -2.22 7.47
N THR A 292 -19.41 -3.50 7.64
CA THR A 292 -20.81 -3.96 7.63
C THR A 292 -21.19 -4.38 9.05
N SER A 293 -22.29 -3.84 9.57
CA SER A 293 -22.77 -4.20 10.91
C SER A 293 -22.97 -5.71 11.06
N PRO A 294 -22.50 -6.35 12.15
CA PRO A 294 -22.73 -7.78 12.41
C PRO A 294 -24.22 -8.18 12.51
N THR A 295 -25.13 -7.21 12.66
CA THR A 295 -26.57 -7.45 12.66
C THR A 295 -27.15 -7.70 11.26
N ARG A 296 -26.36 -7.48 10.21
CA ARG A 296 -26.75 -7.74 8.83
C ARG A 296 -26.26 -9.11 8.37
N PRO A 297 -26.95 -9.73 7.38
CA PRO A 297 -26.47 -10.99 6.81
C PRO A 297 -25.02 -10.86 6.32
N TRP A 298 -24.15 -11.76 6.75
CA TRP A 298 -22.74 -11.79 6.37
C TRP A 298 -22.54 -11.81 4.84
N ALA A 299 -23.41 -12.51 4.11
CA ALA A 299 -23.39 -12.57 2.64
C ALA A 299 -23.53 -11.19 1.96
N ASN A 300 -24.01 -10.17 2.66
CA ASN A 300 -24.14 -8.81 2.16
C ASN A 300 -22.93 -7.92 2.52
N SER A 301 -21.93 -8.48 3.18
CA SER A 301 -20.70 -7.79 3.57
C SER A 301 -19.62 -7.89 2.49
N VAL A 302 -18.50 -7.20 2.69
CA VAL A 302 -17.33 -7.29 1.81
C VAL A 302 -16.77 -8.71 1.78
N ASN A 303 -16.66 -9.39 2.94
CA ASN A 303 -16.23 -10.79 3.00
C ASN A 303 -17.23 -11.72 2.30
N GLY A 304 -18.52 -11.41 2.35
CA GLY A 304 -19.56 -12.09 1.57
C GLY A 304 -19.38 -11.94 0.06
N LEU A 305 -19.01 -10.75 -0.41
CA LEU A 305 -18.68 -10.50 -1.82
C LEU A 305 -17.42 -11.29 -2.26
N ILE A 306 -16.39 -11.34 -1.42
CA ILE A 306 -15.20 -12.16 -1.65
C ILE A 306 -15.61 -13.63 -1.83
N ALA A 307 -16.32 -14.20 -0.87
CA ALA A 307 -16.75 -15.60 -0.91
C ALA A 307 -17.62 -15.91 -2.12
N LYS A 308 -18.57 -15.02 -2.45
CA LYS A 308 -19.43 -15.13 -3.65
C LYS A 308 -18.57 -15.18 -4.93
N THR A 309 -17.54 -14.33 -5.03
CA THR A 309 -16.67 -14.27 -6.21
C THR A 309 -15.79 -15.50 -6.30
N LEU A 310 -15.16 -15.95 -5.21
CA LEU A 310 -14.41 -17.20 -5.14
C LEU A 310 -15.25 -18.41 -5.51
N GLY A 311 -16.50 -18.45 -5.06
CA GLY A 311 -17.45 -19.53 -5.37
C GLY A 311 -17.73 -19.74 -6.85
N GLN A 312 -17.44 -18.73 -7.69
CA GLN A 312 -17.60 -18.80 -9.16
C GLN A 312 -16.39 -19.42 -9.88
N ALA A 313 -15.29 -19.66 -9.17
CA ALA A 313 -14.07 -20.23 -9.76
C ALA A 313 -14.32 -21.59 -10.42
N THR A 314 -13.76 -21.79 -11.61
CA THR A 314 -13.89 -23.00 -12.43
C THR A 314 -12.56 -23.59 -12.87
N GLN A 315 -11.49 -22.79 -12.91
CA GLN A 315 -10.18 -23.22 -13.42
C GLN A 315 -9.09 -23.11 -12.35
N GLN A 316 -8.99 -21.97 -11.65
CA GLN A 316 -7.98 -21.76 -10.61
C GLN A 316 -8.30 -20.58 -9.71
N VAL A 317 -7.72 -20.60 -8.50
CA VAL A 317 -7.71 -19.46 -7.57
C VAL A 317 -6.28 -19.24 -7.06
N ASN A 318 -5.77 -18.01 -7.19
CA ASN A 318 -4.47 -17.59 -6.68
C ASN A 318 -4.64 -16.42 -5.72
N LEU A 319 -4.13 -16.55 -4.49
CA LEU A 319 -4.30 -15.61 -3.38
C LEU A 319 -2.95 -15.06 -2.93
N ALA A 320 -2.83 -13.75 -2.79
CA ALA A 320 -1.69 -13.10 -2.13
C ALA A 320 -2.23 -12.13 -1.07
N LEU A 321 -2.07 -12.49 0.22
CA LEU A 321 -2.79 -11.87 1.32
C LEU A 321 -1.85 -11.49 2.47
N PHE A 322 -1.98 -10.27 2.97
CA PHE A 322 -1.32 -9.85 4.20
C PHE A 322 -1.92 -10.59 5.41
N VAL A 323 -3.23 -10.50 5.61
CA VAL A 323 -3.96 -11.21 6.67
C VAL A 323 -5.08 -12.03 6.06
N PHE A 324 -5.17 -13.29 6.48
CA PHE A 324 -6.29 -14.18 6.16
C PHE A 324 -6.79 -14.87 7.44
N SER A 325 -7.90 -14.38 8.00
CA SER A 325 -8.47 -14.83 9.27
C SER A 325 -10.00 -14.73 9.29
N GLU A 326 -10.64 -15.17 8.21
CA GLU A 326 -12.11 -15.18 8.09
C GLU A 326 -12.58 -16.58 7.67
N GLN A 327 -12.98 -17.38 8.63
CA GLN A 327 -13.36 -18.78 8.46
C GLN A 327 -14.41 -19.03 7.36
N PRO A 328 -15.49 -18.22 7.21
CA PRO A 328 -16.44 -18.45 6.12
C PRO A 328 -15.83 -18.33 4.71
N ILE A 329 -14.74 -17.54 4.53
CA ILE A 329 -14.02 -17.48 3.25
C ILE A 329 -13.21 -18.77 3.06
N SER A 330 -12.53 -19.27 4.11
CA SER A 330 -11.81 -20.55 4.09
C SER A 330 -12.76 -21.70 3.73
N ASN A 331 -13.96 -21.73 4.32
CA ASN A 331 -14.98 -22.73 4.02
C ASN A 331 -15.49 -22.66 2.56
N GLN A 332 -15.58 -21.45 1.99
CA GLN A 332 -15.91 -21.29 0.58
C GLN A 332 -14.80 -21.82 -0.32
N LEU A 333 -13.53 -21.52 0.01
CA LEU A 333 -12.37 -22.07 -0.72
C LEU A 333 -12.33 -23.60 -0.62
N TRP A 334 -12.61 -24.17 0.55
CA TRP A 334 -12.80 -25.61 0.70
C TRP A 334 -13.82 -26.18 -0.30
N THR A 335 -15.00 -25.53 -0.38
CA THR A 335 -16.05 -25.93 -1.34
C THR A 335 -15.56 -25.87 -2.80
N VAL A 336 -14.74 -24.86 -3.14
CA VAL A 336 -14.12 -24.69 -4.46
C VAL A 336 -13.12 -25.82 -4.74
N SER A 337 -12.28 -26.18 -3.76
CA SER A 337 -11.28 -27.24 -3.89
C SER A 337 -11.92 -28.60 -4.11
N GLN A 338 -13.08 -28.87 -3.48
CA GLN A 338 -13.83 -30.12 -3.65
C GLN A 338 -14.42 -30.30 -5.07
N ARG A 339 -14.49 -29.24 -5.86
CA ARG A 339 -14.84 -29.28 -7.29
C ARG A 339 -13.63 -29.58 -8.18
N GLY A 340 -12.44 -29.80 -7.59
CA GLY A 340 -11.20 -30.04 -8.31
C GLY A 340 -10.51 -28.77 -8.84
N VAL A 341 -10.97 -27.58 -8.42
CA VAL A 341 -10.33 -26.31 -8.80
C VAL A 341 -9.04 -26.12 -7.97
N PRO A 342 -7.86 -26.02 -8.61
CA PRO A 342 -6.62 -25.79 -7.91
C PRO A 342 -6.59 -24.41 -7.22
N ILE A 343 -6.09 -24.40 -5.98
CA ILE A 343 -5.96 -23.19 -5.17
C ILE A 343 -4.50 -23.05 -4.77
N ARG A 344 -3.90 -21.88 -4.98
CA ARG A 344 -2.58 -21.50 -4.50
C ARG A 344 -2.71 -20.26 -3.61
N ALA A 345 -2.07 -20.25 -2.46
CA ALA A 345 -2.18 -19.13 -1.53
C ALA A 345 -0.81 -18.77 -0.94
N LEU A 346 -0.54 -17.47 -0.90
CA LEU A 346 0.56 -16.87 -0.18
C LEU A 346 0.00 -15.94 0.90
N ILE A 347 0.51 -16.09 2.11
CA ILE A 347 0.15 -15.26 3.26
C ILE A 347 1.43 -14.66 3.82
N ASP A 348 1.37 -13.45 4.33
CA ASP A 348 2.54 -12.79 4.95
C ASP A 348 3.15 -13.66 6.06
N PRO A 349 4.48 -13.81 6.14
CA PRO A 349 5.14 -14.64 7.16
C PRO A 349 4.77 -14.28 8.60
N GLY A 350 4.48 -13.00 8.88
CA GLY A 350 4.06 -12.53 10.19
C GLY A 350 2.67 -13.00 10.61
N PHE A 351 1.83 -13.41 9.64
CA PHE A 351 0.44 -13.81 9.87
C PHE A 351 0.14 -15.26 9.49
N ALA A 352 0.88 -15.86 8.56
CA ALA A 352 0.59 -17.19 8.02
C ALA A 352 0.48 -18.28 9.09
N TYR A 353 1.27 -18.17 10.16
CA TYR A 353 1.38 -19.21 11.20
C TYR A 353 0.83 -18.74 12.56
N ARG A 354 -0.08 -17.76 12.56
CA ARG A 354 -0.83 -17.39 13.75
C ARG A 354 -1.99 -18.38 13.97
N SER A 355 -2.39 -18.56 15.23
CA SER A 355 -3.47 -19.51 15.62
C SER A 355 -4.81 -19.27 14.91
N TYR A 356 -5.03 -18.04 14.42
CA TYR A 356 -6.22 -17.61 13.70
C TYR A 356 -6.06 -17.59 12.18
N SER A 357 -4.95 -18.12 11.64
CA SER A 357 -4.68 -18.07 10.20
C SER A 357 -5.43 -19.17 9.44
N GLU A 358 -6.23 -18.78 8.47
CA GLU A 358 -6.92 -19.70 7.57
C GLU A 358 -5.95 -20.46 6.65
N GLY A 359 -4.70 -19.99 6.52
CA GLY A 359 -3.64 -20.73 5.84
C GLY A 359 -3.33 -22.05 6.53
N LEU A 360 -3.42 -22.10 7.87
CA LEU A 360 -3.27 -23.36 8.62
C LEU A 360 -4.44 -24.29 8.34
N ASP A 361 -5.66 -23.77 8.31
CA ASP A 361 -6.85 -24.56 7.95
C ASP A 361 -6.71 -25.24 6.58
N MET A 362 -6.27 -24.47 5.57
CA MET A 362 -6.03 -24.99 4.22
C MET A 362 -4.99 -26.12 4.21
N MET A 363 -4.01 -26.08 5.13
CA MET A 363 -3.00 -27.13 5.32
C MET A 363 -3.45 -28.26 6.27
N GLY A 364 -4.68 -28.22 6.78
CA GLY A 364 -5.21 -29.20 7.75
C GLY A 364 -4.54 -29.13 9.12
N LEU A 365 -4.02 -27.97 9.49
CA LEU A 365 -3.25 -27.74 10.71
C LEU A 365 -4.03 -26.86 11.68
N THR A 366 -3.74 -27.02 12.97
CA THR A 366 -4.27 -26.20 14.06
C THR A 366 -3.16 -25.83 15.01
N LEU A 367 -3.09 -24.55 15.40
CA LEU A 367 -2.19 -24.04 16.42
C LEU A 367 -2.98 -23.44 17.60
N PRO A 368 -2.59 -23.72 18.85
CA PRO A 368 -3.13 -23.01 19.99
C PRO A 368 -2.58 -21.56 20.04
N ASP A 369 -3.32 -20.67 20.68
CA ASP A 369 -2.85 -19.33 21.00
C ASP A 369 -1.81 -19.37 22.16
N HIS A 370 -1.30 -18.18 22.54
CA HIS A 370 -0.34 -18.03 23.64
C HIS A 370 -0.91 -18.43 25.02
N ARG A 371 -2.22 -18.66 25.13
CA ARG A 371 -2.94 -19.14 26.33
C ARG A 371 -3.30 -20.62 26.22
N CYS A 372 -2.72 -21.31 25.23
CA CYS A 372 -2.99 -22.71 24.94
C CYS A 372 -4.46 -23.01 24.59
N LYS A 373 -5.16 -22.04 24.01
CA LYS A 373 -6.53 -22.21 23.53
C LYS A 373 -6.54 -22.36 22.02
N LEU A 374 -7.29 -23.34 21.53
CA LEU A 374 -7.65 -23.43 20.12
C LEU A 374 -8.80 -22.46 19.84
N ASP A 375 -8.76 -21.83 18.68
CA ASP A 375 -9.89 -21.02 18.23
C ASP A 375 -11.10 -21.93 18.02
N SER A 376 -12.22 -21.60 18.67
CA SER A 376 -13.45 -22.40 18.61
C SER A 376 -14.08 -22.45 17.22
N ASN A 377 -13.77 -21.48 16.38
CA ASN A 377 -14.28 -21.39 15.00
C ASN A 377 -13.37 -22.04 13.97
N ASN A 378 -12.17 -22.48 14.38
CA ASN A 378 -11.17 -23.08 13.50
C ASN A 378 -11.67 -24.40 12.89
N GLN A 379 -11.65 -24.52 11.56
CA GLN A 379 -12.15 -25.66 10.80
C GLN A 379 -11.10 -26.14 9.79
N PRO A 380 -10.05 -26.86 10.22
CA PRO A 380 -9.02 -27.38 9.35
C PRO A 380 -9.61 -28.25 8.23
N TRP A 381 -9.10 -28.10 7.02
CA TRP A 381 -9.61 -28.81 5.86
C TRP A 381 -9.39 -30.33 6.01
N PRO A 382 -10.44 -31.15 5.85
CA PRO A 382 -10.30 -32.61 5.91
C PRO A 382 -9.40 -33.19 4.82
N THR A 383 -9.29 -32.51 3.66
CA THR A 383 -8.36 -32.82 2.58
C THR A 383 -7.43 -31.62 2.40
N PRO A 384 -6.27 -31.61 3.10
CA PRO A 384 -5.33 -30.52 3.06
C PRO A 384 -4.72 -30.30 1.67
N ILE A 385 -4.28 -29.08 1.40
CA ILE A 385 -3.46 -28.75 0.22
C ILE A 385 -2.08 -28.26 0.65
N THR A 386 -1.08 -28.52 -0.20
CA THR A 386 0.32 -28.14 0.05
C THR A 386 0.76 -26.89 -0.74
N SER A 387 -0.15 -26.33 -1.52
CA SER A 387 0.05 -25.12 -2.35
C SER A 387 -0.19 -23.81 -1.61
N VAL A 388 -0.08 -23.85 -0.29
CA VAL A 388 -0.20 -22.69 0.62
C VAL A 388 1.14 -22.47 1.29
N GLY A 389 1.55 -21.20 1.46
CA GLY A 389 2.81 -20.89 2.13
C GLY A 389 3.07 -19.42 2.27
N VAL A 390 4.35 -19.09 2.37
CA VAL A 390 4.85 -17.72 2.57
C VAL A 390 5.84 -17.35 1.46
N PRO A 391 5.81 -16.11 0.92
CA PRO A 391 6.80 -15.68 -0.06
C PRO A 391 8.16 -15.44 0.60
N THR A 392 9.22 -15.47 -0.19
CA THR A 392 10.55 -14.98 0.20
C THR A 392 10.64 -13.49 -0.12
N LEU A 393 10.83 -12.67 0.91
CA LEU A 393 10.96 -11.21 0.81
C LEU A 393 12.26 -10.77 1.50
N ALA A 394 12.73 -9.56 1.18
CA ALA A 394 13.84 -8.96 1.90
C ALA A 394 13.49 -8.71 3.37
N GLU A 395 14.51 -8.61 4.22
CA GLU A 395 14.31 -8.31 5.64
C GLU A 395 13.54 -7.00 5.81
N GLY A 396 12.50 -6.99 6.66
CA GLY A 396 11.61 -5.85 6.88
C GLY A 396 10.40 -5.81 5.94
N ASP A 397 10.55 -6.24 4.69
CA ASP A 397 9.47 -6.23 3.71
C ASP A 397 8.36 -7.23 4.06
N LYS A 398 7.12 -6.87 3.79
CA LYS A 398 5.92 -7.71 4.04
C LYS A 398 5.20 -8.01 2.74
N LEU A 399 4.48 -9.12 2.72
CA LEU A 399 3.47 -9.37 1.69
C LEU A 399 2.21 -8.54 2.03
N HIS A 400 2.20 -7.27 1.62
CA HIS A 400 1.11 -6.36 2.00
C HIS A 400 -0.05 -6.35 0.99
N HIS A 401 -0.03 -7.22 0.00
CA HIS A 401 -1.14 -7.44 -0.92
C HIS A 401 -2.41 -7.93 -0.23
N LYS A 402 -3.56 -7.61 -0.80
CA LYS A 402 -4.88 -8.13 -0.46
C LYS A 402 -5.60 -8.41 -1.77
N PHE A 403 -5.06 -9.37 -2.56
CA PHE A 403 -5.67 -9.70 -3.84
C PHE A 403 -5.87 -11.20 -4.05
N ALA A 404 -6.81 -11.51 -4.93
CA ALA A 404 -6.95 -12.80 -5.54
C ALA A 404 -7.14 -12.68 -7.05
N VAL A 405 -6.63 -13.68 -7.78
CA VAL A 405 -6.91 -13.88 -9.21
C VAL A 405 -7.73 -15.15 -9.37
N VAL A 406 -8.90 -15.03 -10.00
CA VAL A 406 -9.80 -16.16 -10.30
C VAL A 406 -9.85 -16.39 -11.80
N ASP A 407 -9.54 -17.61 -12.22
CA ASP A 407 -9.65 -18.10 -13.60
C ASP A 407 -8.89 -17.23 -14.63
N ASN A 408 -7.86 -16.48 -14.24
CA ASN A 408 -7.16 -15.47 -15.05
C ASN A 408 -8.08 -14.40 -15.67
N GLN A 409 -9.25 -14.17 -15.10
CA GLN A 409 -10.26 -13.27 -15.62
C GLN A 409 -10.75 -12.24 -14.60
N VAL A 410 -10.69 -12.57 -13.32
CA VAL A 410 -11.24 -11.75 -12.25
C VAL A 410 -10.16 -11.44 -11.24
N VAL A 411 -10.05 -10.17 -10.85
CA VAL A 411 -9.19 -9.73 -9.76
C VAL A 411 -10.06 -9.18 -8.63
N MET A 412 -9.81 -9.60 -7.42
CA MET A 412 -10.25 -8.95 -6.20
C MET A 412 -9.08 -8.20 -5.59
N VAL A 413 -9.22 -6.91 -5.32
CA VAL A 413 -8.12 -6.05 -4.82
C VAL A 413 -8.67 -4.86 -4.05
N GLY A 414 -7.87 -4.27 -3.17
CA GLY A 414 -8.19 -3.06 -2.41
C GLY A 414 -7.38 -2.96 -1.12
N SER A 415 -7.90 -2.20 -0.17
CA SER A 415 -7.30 -2.09 1.16
C SER A 415 -7.73 -3.21 2.10
N HIS A 416 -8.83 -3.93 1.77
CA HIS A 416 -9.55 -4.84 2.66
C HIS A 416 -8.74 -6.11 2.96
N ASN A 417 -8.25 -6.25 4.18
CA ASN A 417 -7.72 -7.52 4.68
C ASN A 417 -8.83 -8.57 4.77
N TRP A 418 -8.51 -9.83 4.52
CA TRP A 418 -9.52 -10.91 4.57
C TRP A 418 -9.71 -11.37 6.02
N SER A 419 -10.28 -10.48 6.83
CA SER A 419 -10.44 -10.67 8.28
C SER A 419 -11.79 -10.18 8.78
N HIS A 420 -12.16 -10.64 9.97
CA HIS A 420 -13.37 -10.18 10.64
C HIS A 420 -13.32 -8.67 10.95
N ALA A 421 -12.19 -8.17 11.44
CA ALA A 421 -12.03 -6.76 11.78
C ALA A 421 -12.19 -5.85 10.54
N ALA A 422 -11.55 -6.19 9.41
CA ALA A 422 -11.72 -5.46 8.17
C ALA A 422 -13.18 -5.39 7.72
N ASN A 423 -13.93 -6.49 7.92
CA ASN A 423 -15.31 -6.61 7.52
C ASN A 423 -16.31 -5.84 8.39
N THR A 424 -16.04 -5.73 9.71
CA THR A 424 -17.03 -5.28 10.70
C THR A 424 -16.68 -4.01 11.46
N THR A 425 -15.41 -3.59 11.43
CA THR A 425 -14.95 -2.43 12.21
C THR A 425 -14.18 -1.39 11.41
N ASN A 426 -13.42 -1.79 10.37
CA ASN A 426 -12.55 -0.88 9.62
C ASN A 426 -13.25 -0.23 8.44
N ASP A 427 -12.84 0.98 8.11
CA ASP A 427 -13.20 1.64 6.86
C ASP A 427 -12.25 1.17 5.75
N GLU A 428 -12.76 0.30 4.88
CA GLU A 428 -11.98 -0.37 3.82
C GLU A 428 -12.71 -0.33 2.49
N ASN A 429 -12.00 -0.65 1.41
CA ASN A 429 -12.57 -0.87 0.08
C ASN A 429 -12.15 -2.21 -0.51
N LEU A 430 -13.03 -2.79 -1.30
CA LEU A 430 -12.81 -3.95 -2.16
C LEU A 430 -13.33 -3.65 -3.55
N LEU A 431 -12.52 -3.94 -4.56
CA LEU A 431 -12.91 -3.97 -5.97
C LEU A 431 -12.88 -5.42 -6.47
N VAL A 432 -13.89 -5.80 -7.23
CA VAL A 432 -13.93 -7.02 -8.02
C VAL A 432 -13.94 -6.60 -9.49
N ILE A 433 -12.84 -6.85 -10.20
CA ILE A 433 -12.57 -6.39 -11.56
C ILE A 433 -12.60 -7.61 -12.49
N ARG A 434 -13.54 -7.64 -13.42
CA ARG A 434 -13.62 -8.65 -14.48
C ARG A 434 -12.98 -8.10 -15.73
N ASN A 435 -11.68 -8.37 -15.91
CA ASN A 435 -10.87 -7.93 -17.05
C ASN A 435 -9.61 -8.80 -17.14
N ALA A 436 -9.46 -9.54 -18.23
CA ALA A 436 -8.34 -10.47 -18.41
C ALA A 436 -6.98 -9.76 -18.50
N THR A 437 -6.93 -8.55 -19.08
CA THR A 437 -5.69 -7.75 -19.16
C THR A 437 -5.21 -7.36 -17.77
N VAL A 438 -6.10 -6.84 -16.92
CA VAL A 438 -5.79 -6.51 -15.52
C VAL A 438 -5.41 -7.78 -14.75
N ALA A 439 -6.17 -8.88 -14.93
CA ALA A 439 -5.89 -10.15 -14.27
C ALA A 439 -4.49 -10.69 -14.62
N ALA A 440 -4.01 -10.49 -15.84
CA ALA A 440 -2.66 -10.92 -16.26
C ALA A 440 -1.54 -10.22 -15.48
N HIS A 441 -1.71 -8.93 -15.11
CA HIS A 441 -0.75 -8.21 -14.27
C HIS A 441 -0.67 -8.79 -12.86
N PHE A 442 -1.83 -9.01 -12.23
CA PHE A 442 -1.91 -9.62 -10.88
C PHE A 442 -1.45 -11.08 -10.88
N GLN A 443 -1.73 -11.83 -11.96
CA GLN A 443 -1.23 -13.20 -12.11
C GLN A 443 0.30 -13.21 -12.19
N ARG A 444 0.91 -12.30 -12.95
CA ARG A 444 2.38 -12.16 -13.04
C ARG A 444 2.99 -11.84 -11.68
N GLU A 445 2.39 -10.94 -10.91
CA GLU A 445 2.85 -10.60 -9.57
C GLU A 445 2.72 -11.80 -8.62
N PHE A 446 1.61 -12.54 -8.71
CA PHE A 446 1.43 -13.77 -7.95
C PHE A 446 2.51 -14.80 -8.28
N GLU A 447 2.80 -15.07 -9.56
CA GLU A 447 3.84 -16.03 -9.97
C GLU A 447 5.22 -15.61 -9.46
N ARG A 448 5.56 -14.33 -9.55
CA ARG A 448 6.81 -13.79 -9.01
C ARG A 448 6.99 -14.09 -7.52
N LEU A 449 5.91 -13.91 -6.74
CA LEU A 449 5.92 -14.19 -5.30
C LEU A 449 5.92 -15.68 -4.99
N TYR A 450 5.32 -16.50 -5.87
CA TYR A 450 5.12 -17.93 -5.66
C TYR A 450 6.36 -18.76 -6.04
N ASP A 451 7.18 -18.26 -6.97
CA ASP A 451 8.34 -18.99 -7.53
C ASP A 451 9.35 -19.42 -6.45
N ASP A 452 9.65 -18.52 -5.49
CA ASP A 452 10.58 -18.77 -4.39
C ASP A 452 9.87 -18.98 -3.04
N ALA A 453 8.57 -19.25 -3.06
CA ALA A 453 7.77 -19.37 -1.84
C ALA A 453 8.06 -20.68 -1.08
N GLN A 454 8.02 -20.59 0.24
CA GLN A 454 8.09 -21.76 1.12
C GLN A 454 6.67 -22.30 1.31
N LEU A 455 6.39 -23.45 0.70
CA LEU A 455 5.05 -24.04 0.65
C LEU A 455 4.87 -25.23 1.60
N GLY A 456 3.64 -25.39 2.08
CA GLY A 456 3.21 -26.52 2.89
C GLY A 456 3.85 -26.53 4.28
N LEU A 457 3.99 -27.75 4.83
CA LEU A 457 4.56 -27.98 6.16
C LEU A 457 6.09 -27.89 6.12
N THR A 458 6.62 -26.68 6.19
CA THR A 458 8.08 -26.43 6.22
C THR A 458 8.71 -26.93 7.53
N PRO A 459 10.04 -27.20 7.56
CA PRO A 459 10.74 -27.55 8.82
C PRO A 459 10.55 -26.50 9.92
N HIS A 460 10.51 -25.24 9.58
CA HIS A 460 10.27 -24.15 10.54
C HIS A 460 8.84 -24.20 11.13
N LEU A 461 7.83 -24.41 10.28
CA LEU A 461 6.46 -24.57 10.73
C LEU A 461 6.31 -25.82 11.60
N GLN A 462 6.92 -26.95 11.22
CA GLN A 462 6.92 -28.17 12.02
C GLN A 462 7.51 -27.93 13.41
N GLN A 463 8.68 -27.28 13.50
CA GLN A 463 9.29 -26.94 14.79
C GLN A 463 8.41 -26.02 15.64
N THR A 464 7.70 -25.10 15.02
CA THR A 464 6.75 -24.21 15.71
C THR A 464 5.56 -25.00 16.25
N LEU A 465 4.99 -25.90 15.47
CA LEU A 465 3.92 -26.81 15.88
C LEU A 465 4.36 -27.67 17.09
N ASP A 466 5.52 -28.32 16.98
CA ASP A 466 6.04 -29.21 18.02
C ASP A 466 6.32 -28.45 19.33
N ARG A 467 6.90 -27.25 19.22
CA ARG A 467 7.16 -26.37 20.38
C ARG A 467 5.85 -25.95 21.06
N GLN A 468 4.87 -25.48 20.32
CA GLN A 468 3.60 -25.01 20.90
C GLN A 468 2.80 -26.18 21.48
N ARG A 469 2.77 -27.34 20.81
CA ARG A 469 2.15 -28.56 21.37
C ARG A 469 2.80 -28.98 22.69
N THR A 470 4.13 -29.00 22.71
CA THR A 470 4.89 -29.32 23.94
C THR A 470 4.59 -28.32 25.07
N GLN A 471 4.59 -27.00 24.76
CA GLN A 471 4.30 -25.96 25.75
C GLN A 471 2.87 -26.05 26.29
N CYS A 472 1.92 -26.47 25.47
CA CYS A 472 0.51 -26.57 25.82
C CYS A 472 0.07 -27.96 26.29
N GLY A 473 0.96 -28.95 26.28
CA GLY A 473 0.62 -30.32 26.71
C GLY A 473 -0.34 -31.03 25.74
N LEU A 474 -0.28 -30.71 24.45
CA LEU A 474 -1.13 -31.24 23.38
C LEU A 474 -0.43 -32.32 22.56
#